data_d0bd3fcbb28a7f70d9fb7aa18e3908ff
#
_entry.id   d0bd3fcbb28a7f70d9fb7aa18e3908ff
#
_cell.length_a   1.000
_cell.length_b   1.000
_cell.length_c   1.000
_cell.angle_alpha   90.00
_cell.angle_beta   90.00
_cell.angle_gamma   90.00
#
_symmetry.space_group_name_H-M   'P 1'
#
loop_
_entity.id
_entity.type
_entity.pdbx_description
1 polymer ?
#
loop_
_entity_poly.entity_id
_entity_poly.type
_entity_poly.pdbx_seq_one_letter_code
_entity_poly.pdbx_strand_id
1 'polypeptide(L)'
;GLSIDYALIWGALMLAWAGCFVFSRRADSPKNCYQVASNAVFGAFAIGFFFARLGFIVGQWSYFHGDILAMLDVRDGGFSVGSGLVAAALYVSYSIHRHPVIRSTLLWTGVATSVVMLPLYVVVSLSLRSASMPVPMVGSLEGSPVNLSDFKDKPLVVNFWATWCPPCRREMPVMARAQRDNPDIHI
;
A
#
# COMPACT_ATOMS: atom_id res chain seq x y z
N GLY A 1 -0.36 10.42 -11.15
CA GLY A 1 -1.48 10.64 -10.24
C GLY A 1 -1.25 9.86 -8.96
N LEU A 2 -1.77 10.35 -7.83
CA LEU A 2 -1.79 9.60 -6.56
C LEU A 2 -2.54 8.29 -6.80
N SER A 3 -1.93 7.16 -6.43
CA SER A 3 -2.66 5.89 -6.49
C SER A 3 -3.82 5.92 -5.47
N ILE A 4 -4.89 5.23 -5.79
CA ILE A 4 -6.09 5.15 -4.94
C ILE A 4 -5.73 4.63 -3.54
N ASP A 5 -4.73 3.76 -3.45
CA ASP A 5 -4.23 3.20 -2.19
C ASP A 5 -3.70 4.29 -1.24
N TYR A 6 -2.94 5.26 -1.74
CA TYR A 6 -2.48 6.40 -0.92
C TYR A 6 -3.64 7.25 -0.45
N ALA A 7 -4.66 7.49 -1.30
CA ALA A 7 -5.84 8.23 -0.91
C ALA A 7 -6.61 7.53 0.22
N LEU A 8 -6.75 6.19 0.16
CA LEU A 8 -7.38 5.39 1.19
C LEU A 8 -6.59 5.41 2.51
N ILE A 9 -5.26 5.31 2.46
CA ILE A 9 -4.40 5.39 3.65
C ILE A 9 -4.53 6.75 4.34
N TRP A 10 -4.42 7.84 3.58
CA TRP A 10 -4.58 9.19 4.12
C TRP A 10 -5.99 9.44 4.65
N GLY A 11 -7.03 8.94 3.97
CA GLY A 11 -8.41 8.99 4.42
C GLY A 11 -8.61 8.26 5.75
N ALA A 12 -8.05 7.07 5.90
CA ALA A 12 -8.10 6.30 7.14
C ALA A 12 -7.41 7.04 8.30
N LEU A 13 -6.25 7.64 8.05
CA LEU A 13 -5.50 8.38 9.06
C LEU A 13 -6.28 9.63 9.51
N MET A 14 -6.88 10.37 8.58
CA MET A 14 -7.71 11.54 8.88
C MET A 14 -8.96 11.16 9.67
N LEU A 15 -9.63 10.07 9.31
CA LEU A 15 -10.78 9.55 10.05
C LEU A 15 -10.40 9.10 11.46
N ALA A 16 -9.27 8.41 11.61
CA ALA A 16 -8.78 8.01 12.92
C ALA A 16 -8.44 9.23 13.80
N TRP A 17 -7.80 10.24 13.22
CA TRP A 17 -7.52 11.50 13.92
C TRP A 17 -8.81 12.23 14.35
N ALA A 18 -9.78 12.38 13.45
CA ALA A 18 -11.08 12.97 13.75
C ALA A 18 -11.84 12.14 14.81
N GLY A 19 -11.78 10.81 14.74
CA GLY A 19 -12.33 9.92 15.74
C GLY A 19 -11.74 10.15 17.12
N CYS A 20 -10.42 10.33 17.24
CA CYS A 20 -9.78 10.70 18.49
C CYS A 20 -10.34 12.00 19.06
N PHE A 21 -10.59 13.00 18.22
CA PHE A 21 -11.18 14.26 18.64
C PHE A 21 -12.61 14.09 19.15
N VAL A 22 -13.46 13.36 18.41
CA VAL A 22 -14.88 13.15 18.76
C VAL A 22 -15.00 12.31 20.04
N PHE A 23 -14.29 11.17 20.13
CA PHE A 23 -14.44 10.25 21.25
C PHE A 23 -13.73 10.69 22.52
N SER A 24 -12.73 11.59 22.41
CA SER A 24 -12.08 12.18 23.59
C SER A 24 -12.92 13.28 24.28
N ARG A 25 -13.96 13.80 23.63
CA ARG A 25 -14.87 14.83 24.18
C ARG A 25 -15.97 14.27 25.08
N ARG A 26 -15.97 12.96 25.36
CA ARG A 26 -16.94 12.39 26.32
C ARG A 26 -16.72 12.98 27.72
N ALA A 27 -17.81 13.16 28.47
CA ALA A 27 -17.83 13.90 29.73
C ALA A 27 -16.79 13.43 30.77
N ASP A 28 -16.45 12.13 30.75
CA ASP A 28 -15.50 11.51 31.71
C ASP A 28 -14.05 11.43 31.20
N SER A 29 -13.73 12.05 30.08
CA SER A 29 -12.38 11.96 29.50
C SER A 29 -11.46 13.03 30.13
N PRO A 30 -10.24 12.63 30.58
CA PRO A 30 -9.24 13.58 31.04
C PRO A 30 -8.87 14.61 29.97
N LYS A 31 -8.48 15.82 30.41
CA LYS A 31 -8.11 16.93 29.51
C LYS A 31 -7.06 16.58 28.46
N ASN A 32 -6.19 15.61 28.75
CA ASN A 32 -5.10 15.19 27.88
C ASN A 32 -5.45 13.99 26.97
N CYS A 33 -6.65 13.42 27.09
CA CYS A 33 -7.02 12.18 26.38
C CYS A 33 -6.87 12.30 24.87
N TYR A 34 -7.34 13.41 24.29
CA TYR A 34 -7.20 13.67 22.84
C TYR A 34 -5.73 13.65 22.39
N GLN A 35 -4.87 14.38 23.09
CA GLN A 35 -3.47 14.52 22.67
C GLN A 35 -2.73 13.19 22.77
N VAL A 36 -2.95 12.43 23.83
CA VAL A 36 -2.34 11.10 24.02
C VAL A 36 -2.88 10.12 22.97
N ALA A 37 -4.19 10.12 22.71
CA ALA A 37 -4.79 9.23 21.70
C ALA A 37 -4.34 9.58 20.28
N SER A 38 -4.30 10.85 19.91
CA SER A 38 -3.83 11.27 18.59
C SER A 38 -2.34 10.93 18.39
N ASN A 39 -1.50 11.17 19.40
CA ASN A 39 -0.09 10.77 19.36
C ASN A 39 0.07 9.24 19.22
N ALA A 40 -0.80 8.45 19.83
CA ALA A 40 -0.80 7.00 19.67
C ALA A 40 -1.17 6.58 18.23
N VAL A 41 -2.14 7.23 17.59
CA VAL A 41 -2.51 6.97 16.20
C VAL A 41 -1.37 7.33 15.25
N PHE A 42 -0.81 8.53 15.36
CA PHE A 42 0.31 8.95 14.51
C PHE A 42 1.58 8.13 14.75
N GLY A 43 1.86 7.78 16.01
CA GLY A 43 2.99 6.90 16.37
C GLY A 43 2.82 5.50 15.78
N ALA A 44 1.61 4.93 15.85
CA ALA A 44 1.29 3.62 15.26
C ALA A 44 1.47 3.65 13.74
N PHE A 45 1.03 4.73 13.08
CA PHE A 45 1.23 4.90 11.65
C PHE A 45 2.72 5.00 11.28
N ALA A 46 3.48 5.83 11.97
CA ALA A 46 4.91 6.02 11.69
C ALA A 46 5.72 4.74 11.92
N ILE A 47 5.48 4.05 13.05
CA ILE A 47 6.15 2.79 13.38
C ILE A 47 5.71 1.69 12.42
N GLY A 48 4.41 1.58 12.13
CA GLY A 48 3.89 0.62 11.16
C GLY A 48 4.50 0.82 9.77
N PHE A 49 4.57 2.06 9.29
CA PHE A 49 5.16 2.40 8.01
C PHE A 49 6.65 2.04 7.95
N PHE A 50 7.40 2.40 8.99
CA PHE A 50 8.84 2.08 9.08
C PHE A 50 9.08 0.56 9.06
N PHE A 51 8.36 -0.19 9.88
CA PHE A 51 8.53 -1.65 9.93
C PHE A 51 7.96 -2.37 8.71
N ALA A 52 6.96 -1.81 8.03
CA ALA A 52 6.50 -2.32 6.75
C ALA A 52 7.60 -2.24 5.68
N ARG A 53 8.31 -1.12 5.62
CA ARG A 53 9.46 -0.95 4.72
C ARG A 53 10.61 -1.87 5.10
N LEU A 54 10.98 -1.92 6.39
CA LEU A 54 12.03 -2.79 6.89
C LEU A 54 11.75 -4.27 6.60
N GLY A 55 10.53 -4.72 6.85
CA GLY A 55 10.11 -6.10 6.55
C GLY A 55 10.18 -6.45 5.06
N PHE A 56 9.87 -5.50 4.18
CA PHE A 56 10.04 -5.68 2.75
C PHE A 56 11.52 -5.79 2.35
N ILE A 57 12.38 -4.90 2.86
CA ILE A 57 13.82 -4.92 2.60
C ILE A 57 14.44 -6.26 3.05
N VAL A 58 14.09 -6.73 4.23
CA VAL A 58 14.57 -8.02 4.76
C VAL A 58 14.09 -9.18 3.90
N GLY A 59 12.82 -9.18 3.49
CA GLY A 59 12.25 -10.23 2.64
C GLY A 59 12.81 -10.26 1.22
N GLN A 60 13.26 -9.13 0.72
CA GLN A 60 13.81 -8.96 -0.63
C GLN A 60 15.30 -8.58 -0.62
N TRP A 61 16.04 -9.04 0.39
CA TRP A 61 17.44 -8.68 0.60
C TRP A 61 18.32 -8.91 -0.64
N SER A 62 18.09 -10.02 -1.33
CA SER A 62 18.82 -10.37 -2.57
C SER A 62 18.57 -9.40 -3.73
N TYR A 63 17.44 -8.69 -3.73
CA TYR A 63 17.12 -7.69 -4.75
C TYR A 63 17.94 -6.40 -4.56
N PHE A 64 18.15 -6.00 -3.32
CA PHE A 64 18.80 -4.72 -3.00
C PHE A 64 20.32 -4.77 -3.10
N HIS A 65 20.96 -5.98 -3.03
CA HIS A 65 22.41 -6.18 -3.12
C HIS A 65 23.26 -5.20 -2.28
N GLY A 66 22.70 -4.64 -1.19
CA GLY A 66 23.37 -3.68 -0.32
C GLY A 66 23.31 -2.22 -0.79
N ASP A 67 22.55 -1.91 -1.84
CA ASP A 67 22.32 -0.52 -2.28
C ASP A 67 21.38 0.21 -1.31
N ILE A 68 21.97 1.02 -0.42
CA ILE A 68 21.25 1.78 0.60
C ILE A 68 20.29 2.81 -0.02
N LEU A 69 20.64 3.42 -1.14
CA LEU A 69 19.79 4.40 -1.80
C LEU A 69 18.54 3.74 -2.38
N ALA A 70 18.68 2.54 -2.94
CA ALA A 70 17.53 1.75 -3.40
C ALA A 70 16.63 1.31 -2.23
N MET A 71 17.19 1.02 -1.05
CA MET A 71 16.42 0.68 0.15
C MET A 71 15.58 1.86 0.67
N LEU A 72 16.07 3.09 0.51
CA LEU A 72 15.38 4.32 0.93
C LEU A 72 14.37 4.83 -0.10
N ASP A 73 14.48 4.40 -1.35
CA ASP A 73 13.52 4.79 -2.39
C ASP A 73 12.19 4.09 -2.20
N VAL A 74 11.20 4.82 -1.69
CA VAL A 74 9.83 4.31 -1.45
C VAL A 74 8.94 4.33 -2.69
N ARG A 75 9.45 4.76 -3.84
CA ARG A 75 8.69 4.86 -5.09
C ARG A 75 8.37 3.50 -5.71
N ASP A 76 9.12 2.49 -5.35
CA ASP A 76 8.89 1.11 -5.75
C ASP A 76 7.60 0.49 -5.17
N GLY A 77 6.96 1.18 -4.19
CA GLY A 77 5.75 0.70 -3.51
C GLY A 77 5.98 -0.54 -2.64
N GLY A 78 7.23 -0.95 -2.44
CA GLY A 78 7.59 -2.15 -1.71
C GLY A 78 7.39 -2.00 -0.19
N PHE A 79 6.28 -2.54 0.33
CA PHE A 79 5.96 -2.57 1.75
C PHE A 79 5.40 -3.94 2.15
N SER A 80 5.91 -4.49 3.24
CA SER A 80 5.35 -5.69 3.86
C SER A 80 4.22 -5.30 4.82
N VAL A 81 2.98 -5.46 4.38
CA VAL A 81 1.79 -5.11 5.17
C VAL A 81 1.78 -5.86 6.50
N GLY A 82 2.16 -7.14 6.50
CA GLY A 82 2.17 -7.98 7.70
C GLY A 82 3.07 -7.43 8.80
N SER A 83 4.34 -7.10 8.49
CA SER A 83 5.30 -6.54 9.46
C SER A 83 4.85 -5.17 9.97
N GLY A 84 4.28 -4.33 9.08
CA GLY A 84 3.74 -3.03 9.46
C GLY A 84 2.56 -3.13 10.44
N LEU A 85 1.61 -4.02 10.17
CA LEU A 85 0.45 -4.23 11.04
C LEU A 85 0.85 -4.78 12.41
N VAL A 86 1.78 -5.73 12.45
CA VAL A 86 2.28 -6.28 13.73
C VAL A 86 2.95 -5.19 14.55
N ALA A 87 3.83 -4.39 13.95
CA ALA A 87 4.52 -3.30 14.64
C ALA A 87 3.55 -2.23 15.14
N ALA A 88 2.58 -1.83 14.34
CA ALA A 88 1.53 -0.87 14.71
C ALA A 88 0.68 -1.41 15.88
N ALA A 89 0.27 -2.68 15.83
CA ALA A 89 -0.51 -3.31 16.90
C ALA A 89 0.26 -3.39 18.22
N LEU A 90 1.54 -3.74 18.16
CA LEU A 90 2.41 -3.75 19.34
C LEU A 90 2.56 -2.35 19.95
N TYR A 91 2.74 -1.33 19.11
CA TYR A 91 2.83 0.04 19.59
C TYR A 91 1.51 0.55 20.20
N VAL A 92 0.36 0.24 19.58
CA VAL A 92 -0.96 0.58 20.14
C VAL A 92 -1.17 -0.14 21.49
N SER A 93 -0.82 -1.42 21.57
CA SER A 93 -0.90 -2.20 22.83
C SER A 93 -0.02 -1.59 23.92
N TYR A 94 1.21 -1.22 23.59
CA TYR A 94 2.11 -0.50 24.51
C TYR A 94 1.52 0.83 24.95
N SER A 95 0.96 1.62 24.04
CA SER A 95 0.35 2.93 24.31
C SER A 95 -0.85 2.81 25.26
N ILE A 96 -1.70 1.80 25.06
CA ILE A 96 -2.85 1.49 25.93
C ILE A 96 -2.37 1.05 27.30
N HIS A 97 -1.32 0.24 27.37
CA HIS A 97 -0.76 -0.21 28.64
C HIS A 97 -0.19 0.96 29.46
N ARG A 98 0.50 1.88 28.81
CA ARG A 98 1.06 3.10 29.44
C ARG A 98 -0.01 4.13 29.82
N HIS A 99 -1.07 4.22 29.04
CA HIS A 99 -2.15 5.21 29.19
C HIS A 99 -3.52 4.53 29.09
N PRO A 100 -3.98 3.78 30.12
CA PRO A 100 -5.25 3.03 30.07
C PRO A 100 -6.47 3.89 29.71
N VAL A 101 -6.40 5.18 30.01
CA VAL A 101 -7.46 6.16 29.78
C VAL A 101 -7.83 6.32 28.29
N ILE A 102 -6.88 6.06 27.37
CA ILE A 102 -7.13 6.17 25.91
C ILE A 102 -7.75 4.90 25.31
N ARG A 103 -7.88 3.82 26.08
CA ARG A 103 -8.36 2.51 25.60
C ARG A 103 -9.72 2.63 24.91
N SER A 104 -10.69 3.23 25.60
CA SER A 104 -12.04 3.40 25.04
C SER A 104 -12.04 4.28 23.79
N THR A 105 -11.29 5.39 23.82
CA THR A 105 -11.15 6.31 22.68
C THR A 105 -10.56 5.59 21.45
N LEU A 106 -9.46 4.85 21.62
CA LEU A 106 -8.83 4.12 20.53
C LEU A 106 -9.70 2.98 19.98
N LEU A 107 -10.40 2.24 20.86
CA LEU A 107 -11.32 1.19 20.43
C LEU A 107 -12.45 1.75 19.56
N TRP A 108 -13.14 2.80 20.02
CA TRP A 108 -14.22 3.40 19.25
C TRP A 108 -13.73 4.08 17.97
N THR A 109 -12.56 4.72 18.02
CA THR A 109 -11.92 5.28 16.83
C THR A 109 -11.60 4.19 15.81
N GLY A 110 -11.02 3.06 16.25
CA GLY A 110 -10.70 1.93 15.39
C GLY A 110 -11.96 1.31 14.77
N VAL A 111 -13.01 1.09 15.57
CA VAL A 111 -14.31 0.59 15.06
C VAL A 111 -14.91 1.55 14.02
N ALA A 112 -14.99 2.84 14.35
CA ALA A 112 -15.57 3.83 13.44
C ALA A 112 -14.77 3.92 12.11
N THR A 113 -13.45 3.95 12.20
CA THR A 113 -12.59 3.95 11.01
C THR A 113 -12.78 2.68 10.17
N SER A 114 -12.83 1.51 10.80
CA SER A 114 -13.02 0.23 10.11
C SER A 114 -14.40 0.13 9.45
N VAL A 115 -15.46 0.58 10.10
CA VAL A 115 -16.83 0.58 9.56
C VAL A 115 -16.93 1.44 8.30
N VAL A 116 -16.18 2.53 8.21
CA VAL A 116 -16.17 3.40 7.03
C VAL A 116 -15.23 2.87 5.95
N MET A 117 -14.00 2.50 6.33
CA MET A 117 -12.95 2.19 5.37
C MET A 117 -13.05 0.79 4.76
N LEU A 118 -13.55 -0.22 5.50
CA LEU A 118 -13.70 -1.57 4.95
C LEU A 118 -14.70 -1.63 3.78
N PRO A 119 -15.94 -1.10 3.90
CA PRO A 119 -16.86 -1.08 2.77
C PRO A 119 -16.32 -0.25 1.59
N LEU A 120 -15.71 0.89 1.88
CA LEU A 120 -15.11 1.75 0.84
C LEU A 120 -14.01 0.99 0.08
N TYR A 121 -13.12 0.31 0.79
CA TYR A 121 -12.08 -0.53 0.17
C TYR A 121 -12.67 -1.65 -0.69
N VAL A 122 -13.70 -2.34 -0.19
CA VAL A 122 -14.38 -3.40 -0.94
C VAL A 122 -15.01 -2.85 -2.22
N VAL A 123 -15.76 -1.74 -2.13
CA VAL A 123 -16.40 -1.10 -3.30
C VAL A 123 -15.35 -0.69 -4.33
N VAL A 124 -14.29 -0.01 -3.90
CA VAL A 124 -13.20 0.43 -4.80
C VAL A 124 -12.51 -0.78 -5.45
N SER A 125 -12.20 -1.82 -4.66
CA SER A 125 -11.54 -3.03 -5.16
C SER A 125 -12.39 -3.78 -6.18
N LEU A 126 -13.71 -3.88 -5.95
CA LEU A 126 -14.64 -4.50 -6.89
C LEU A 126 -14.79 -3.67 -8.16
N SER A 127 -14.89 -2.34 -8.03
CA SER A 127 -15.00 -1.44 -9.17
C SER A 127 -13.75 -1.50 -10.07
N LEU A 128 -12.57 -1.58 -9.47
CA LEU A 128 -11.31 -1.70 -10.24
C LEU A 128 -11.18 -3.06 -10.93
N ARG A 129 -11.66 -4.14 -10.30
CA ARG A 129 -11.66 -5.47 -10.93
C ARG A 129 -12.64 -5.59 -12.09
N SER A 130 -13.71 -4.82 -12.06
CA SER A 130 -14.74 -4.80 -13.12
C SER A 130 -14.37 -3.92 -14.30
N ALA A 131 -13.32 -3.11 -14.22
CA ALA A 131 -12.81 -2.34 -15.33
C ALA A 131 -12.20 -3.30 -16.35
N SER A 132 -12.93 -3.57 -17.43
CA SER A 132 -12.35 -4.27 -18.59
C SER A 132 -11.17 -3.45 -19.09
N MET A 133 -10.03 -4.10 -19.34
CA MET A 133 -8.89 -3.43 -19.95
C MET A 133 -9.36 -2.75 -21.24
N PRO A 134 -9.24 -1.41 -21.35
CA PRO A 134 -9.45 -0.79 -22.65
C PRO A 134 -8.50 -1.48 -23.62
N VAL A 135 -8.98 -1.89 -24.78
CA VAL A 135 -8.16 -2.53 -25.80
C VAL A 135 -7.46 -1.43 -26.59
N PRO A 136 -6.28 -0.93 -26.17
CA PRO A 136 -5.59 0.09 -26.93
C PRO A 136 -5.00 -0.56 -28.18
N MET A 137 -5.23 0.06 -29.31
CA MET A 137 -4.41 -0.19 -30.49
C MET A 137 -3.03 0.43 -30.21
N VAL A 138 -2.00 -0.39 -30.21
CA VAL A 138 -0.60 0.03 -30.06
C VAL A 138 0.10 -0.11 -31.40
N GLY A 139 1.01 0.82 -31.71
CA GLY A 139 1.88 0.69 -32.89
C GLY A 139 3.00 -0.31 -32.59
N SER A 140 3.24 -1.28 -33.48
CA SER A 140 4.45 -2.10 -33.43
C SER A 140 5.68 -1.23 -33.71
N LEU A 141 6.87 -1.73 -33.39
CA LEU A 141 8.12 -1.06 -33.75
C LEU A 141 8.30 -0.88 -35.25
N GLU A 142 7.59 -1.68 -36.07
CA GLU A 142 7.54 -1.63 -37.52
C GLU A 142 6.42 -0.70 -38.05
N GLY A 143 5.68 -0.02 -37.18
CA GLY A 143 4.63 0.94 -37.48
C GLY A 143 3.27 0.33 -37.80
N SER A 144 3.10 -0.98 -37.73
CA SER A 144 1.80 -1.62 -37.94
C SER A 144 0.94 -1.55 -36.68
N PRO A 145 -0.39 -1.34 -36.78
CA PRO A 145 -1.27 -1.37 -35.63
C PRO A 145 -1.41 -2.80 -35.09
N VAL A 146 -1.17 -2.98 -33.80
CA VAL A 146 -1.36 -4.23 -33.07
C VAL A 146 -2.51 -4.05 -32.08
N ASN A 147 -3.45 -4.97 -32.12
CA ASN A 147 -4.56 -4.98 -31.17
C ASN A 147 -4.23 -5.97 -30.03
N LEU A 148 -4.18 -5.48 -28.78
CA LEU A 148 -3.92 -6.35 -27.64
C LEU A 148 -4.98 -7.45 -27.44
N SER A 149 -6.15 -7.29 -28.05
CA SER A 149 -7.17 -8.36 -28.05
C SER A 149 -6.77 -9.60 -28.87
N ASP A 150 -5.78 -9.51 -29.71
CA ASP A 150 -5.30 -10.64 -30.52
C ASP A 150 -4.50 -11.65 -29.68
N PHE A 151 -4.08 -11.25 -28.47
CA PHE A 151 -3.35 -12.08 -27.49
C PHE A 151 -4.26 -12.66 -26.40
N LYS A 152 -5.52 -12.98 -26.70
CA LYS A 152 -6.49 -13.52 -25.72
C LYS A 152 -6.39 -15.03 -25.48
N ASP A 153 -5.63 -15.73 -26.28
CA ASP A 153 -5.41 -17.17 -26.20
C ASP A 153 -4.68 -17.60 -24.91
N LYS A 154 -3.84 -16.71 -24.38
CA LYS A 154 -3.06 -16.91 -23.16
C LYS A 154 -3.08 -15.67 -22.27
N PRO A 155 -2.74 -15.81 -20.95
CA PRO A 155 -2.53 -14.66 -20.10
C PRO A 155 -1.48 -13.71 -20.69
N LEU A 156 -1.81 -12.41 -20.74
CA LEU A 156 -0.94 -11.37 -21.29
C LEU A 156 -0.38 -10.49 -20.18
N VAL A 157 0.93 -10.36 -20.15
CA VAL A 157 1.67 -9.41 -19.31
C VAL A 157 2.14 -8.24 -20.16
N VAL A 158 1.63 -7.05 -19.88
CA VAL A 158 2.03 -5.82 -20.58
C VAL A 158 2.97 -5.03 -19.69
N ASN A 159 4.22 -4.88 -20.13
CA ASN A 159 5.23 -4.09 -19.41
C ASN A 159 5.34 -2.69 -20.02
N PHE A 160 5.15 -1.66 -19.22
CA PHE A 160 5.35 -0.26 -19.61
C PHE A 160 6.76 0.19 -19.20
N TRP A 161 7.59 0.46 -20.19
CA TRP A 161 8.97 0.88 -19.94
C TRP A 161 9.39 2.05 -20.84
N ALA A 162 10.54 2.66 -20.52
CA ALA A 162 11.12 3.70 -21.33
C ALA A 162 12.65 3.53 -21.42
N THR A 163 13.22 3.98 -22.52
CA THR A 163 14.67 3.88 -22.78
C THR A 163 15.51 4.66 -21.75
N TRP A 164 14.95 5.70 -21.19
CA TRP A 164 15.56 6.56 -20.17
C TRP A 164 15.27 6.12 -18.71
N CYS A 165 14.55 5.01 -18.50
CA CYS A 165 14.20 4.48 -17.19
C CYS A 165 15.23 3.40 -16.76
N PRO A 166 16.20 3.71 -15.86
CA PRO A 166 17.24 2.75 -15.49
C PRO A 166 16.72 1.45 -14.83
N PRO A 167 15.72 1.49 -13.90
CA PRO A 167 15.17 0.25 -13.36
C PRO A 167 14.48 -0.59 -14.43
N CYS A 168 13.74 0.02 -15.35
CA CYS A 168 13.05 -0.71 -16.41
C CYS A 168 14.05 -1.48 -17.30
N ARG A 169 15.19 -0.86 -17.63
CA ARG A 169 16.24 -1.52 -18.43
C ARG A 169 16.87 -2.71 -17.73
N ARG A 170 16.95 -2.69 -16.38
CA ARG A 170 17.45 -3.81 -15.59
C ARG A 170 16.47 -4.99 -15.56
N GLU A 171 15.19 -4.72 -15.66
CA GLU A 171 14.13 -5.75 -15.67
C GLU A 171 14.00 -6.47 -17.02
N MET A 172 14.40 -5.85 -18.12
CA MET A 172 14.27 -6.45 -19.46
C MET A 172 14.87 -7.85 -19.60
N PRO A 173 16.11 -8.14 -19.10
CA PRO A 173 16.65 -9.50 -19.15
C PRO A 173 15.85 -10.51 -18.33
N VAL A 174 15.22 -10.05 -17.23
CA VAL A 174 14.37 -10.90 -16.37
C VAL A 174 13.07 -11.24 -17.11
N MET A 175 12.43 -10.25 -17.75
CA MET A 175 11.24 -10.45 -18.57
C MET A 175 11.51 -11.41 -19.74
N ALA A 176 12.63 -11.24 -20.42
CA ALA A 176 13.03 -12.11 -21.50
C ALA A 176 13.30 -13.57 -21.06
N ARG A 177 13.78 -13.79 -19.82
CA ARG A 177 13.86 -15.13 -19.24
C ARG A 177 12.50 -15.67 -18.89
N ALA A 178 11.65 -14.86 -18.21
CA ALA A 178 10.31 -15.26 -17.82
C ALA A 178 9.49 -15.73 -19.04
N GLN A 179 9.60 -15.05 -20.19
CA GLN A 179 8.94 -15.47 -21.43
C GLN A 179 9.44 -16.82 -21.93
N ARG A 180 10.75 -17.09 -21.85
CA ARG A 180 11.30 -18.40 -22.27
C ARG A 180 10.89 -19.53 -21.35
N ASP A 181 10.85 -19.25 -20.04
CA ASP A 181 10.56 -20.25 -19.01
C ASP A 181 9.05 -20.54 -18.90
N ASN A 182 8.19 -19.66 -19.42
CA ASN A 182 6.73 -19.74 -19.36
C ASN A 182 6.10 -19.55 -20.75
N PRO A 183 6.12 -20.57 -21.62
CA PRO A 183 5.55 -20.47 -22.98
C PRO A 183 4.03 -20.32 -23.01
N ASP A 184 3.38 -20.57 -21.87
CA ASP A 184 1.93 -20.44 -21.70
C ASP A 184 1.46 -19.03 -21.35
N ILE A 185 2.38 -18.05 -21.32
CA ILE A 185 2.11 -16.64 -21.04
C ILE A 185 2.71 -15.80 -22.15
N HIS A 186 2.00 -14.75 -22.60
CA HIS A 186 2.57 -13.68 -23.44
C HIS A 186 3.17 -12.59 -22.54
N ILE A 187 4.44 -12.23 -22.76
CA ILE A 187 5.13 -11.14 -22.04
C ILE A 187 5.65 -10.12 -23.04
#